data_a7754f7b52069036a10a9c1be02766d1
#
_entry.id   a7754f7b52069036a10a9c1be02766d1
#
_cell.length_a   1.000
_cell.length_b   1.000
_cell.length_c   1.000
_cell.angle_alpha   90.00
_cell.angle_beta   90.00
_cell.angle_gamma   90.00
#
_symmetry.space_group_name_H-M   'P 1'
#
loop_
_entity.id
_entity.type
_entity.pdbx_description
1 polymer ?
#
loop_
_entity_poly.entity_id
_entity_poly.type
_entity_poly.pdbx_seq_one_letter_code
_entity_poly.pdbx_strand_id
1 'polypeptide(L)'
;MNDYGPLRDYLKKQTLPEFVLSFEQIEEIIDAALPRAAQRASWWETLRSPQERMPQREACLAAGYIATRQADGKSVRFKRMK
;
A
#
# COMPACT_ATOMS: atom_id res chain seq x y z
N MET A 1 -8.18 -11.64 9.27
CA MET A 1 -6.88 -11.08 8.85
C MET A 1 -6.94 -10.75 7.36
N ASN A 2 -6.56 -9.53 7.00
CA ASN A 2 -6.61 -9.13 5.59
C ASN A 2 -5.42 -9.70 4.82
N ASP A 3 -5.72 -10.16 3.62
CA ASP A 3 -4.69 -10.67 2.72
C ASP A 3 -4.34 -9.58 1.72
N TYR A 4 -3.09 -9.17 1.72
CA TYR A 4 -2.60 -8.13 0.81
C TYR A 4 -1.87 -8.70 -0.42
N GLY A 5 -1.96 -10.01 -0.61
CA GLY A 5 -1.43 -10.64 -1.82
C GLY A 5 -2.00 -10.07 -3.10
N PRO A 6 -3.34 -9.86 -3.18
CA PRO A 6 -3.92 -9.23 -4.37
C PRO A 6 -3.36 -7.84 -4.65
N LEU A 7 -3.09 -7.05 -3.60
CA LEU A 7 -2.49 -5.74 -3.78
C LEU A 7 -1.07 -5.86 -4.34
N ARG A 8 -0.28 -6.78 -3.78
CA ARG A 8 1.06 -7.04 -4.28
C ARG A 8 1.03 -7.40 -5.76
N ASP A 9 0.13 -8.29 -6.14
CA ASP A 9 0.03 -8.74 -7.53
C ASP A 9 -0.41 -7.61 -8.45
N TYR A 10 -1.34 -6.78 -8.00
CA TYR A 10 -1.76 -5.61 -8.75
C TYR A 10 -0.58 -4.65 -8.99
N LEU A 11 0.17 -4.37 -7.93
CA LEU A 11 1.32 -3.47 -8.02
C LEU A 11 2.40 -4.03 -8.95
N LYS A 12 2.62 -5.33 -8.92
CA LYS A 12 3.62 -5.96 -9.79
C LYS A 12 3.28 -5.81 -11.27
N LYS A 13 2.01 -5.68 -11.60
CA LYS A 13 1.56 -5.52 -12.98
C LYS A 13 1.71 -4.09 -13.49
N GLN A 14 1.97 -3.15 -12.60
CA GLN A 14 2.07 -1.75 -13.00
C GLN A 14 3.43 -1.46 -13.60
N THR A 15 3.43 -0.65 -14.66
CA THR A 15 4.67 -0.21 -15.30
C THR A 15 4.98 1.24 -14.98
N LEU A 16 4.05 1.93 -14.33
CA LEU A 16 4.21 3.34 -14.00
C LEU A 16 5.20 3.52 -12.85
N PRO A 17 6.06 4.54 -12.90
CA PRO A 17 6.98 4.81 -11.80
C PRO A 17 6.28 5.35 -10.57
N GLU A 18 5.12 5.96 -10.75
CA GLU A 18 4.37 6.55 -9.64
C GLU A 18 2.90 6.66 -10.02
N PHE A 19 2.02 6.34 -9.07
CA PHE A 19 0.57 6.47 -9.27
C PHE A 19 -0.12 6.52 -7.92
N VAL A 20 -1.40 6.90 -7.93
CA VAL A 20 -2.20 7.03 -6.72
C VAL A 20 -3.43 6.13 -6.81
N LEU A 21 -3.72 5.43 -5.71
CA LEU A 21 -4.95 4.65 -5.57
C LEU A 21 -5.73 5.21 -4.38
N SER A 22 -7.05 5.32 -4.52
CA SER A 22 -7.89 5.66 -3.38
C SER A 22 -8.03 4.46 -2.46
N PHE A 23 -8.42 4.71 -1.22
CA PHE A 23 -8.70 3.61 -0.29
C PHE A 23 -9.77 2.67 -0.85
N GLU A 24 -10.80 3.24 -1.50
CA GLU A 24 -11.85 2.42 -2.12
C GLU A 24 -11.29 1.50 -3.19
N GLN A 25 -10.37 2.00 -4.02
CA GLN A 25 -9.74 1.19 -5.06
C GLN A 25 -8.90 0.08 -4.45
N ILE A 26 -8.18 0.38 -3.38
CA ILE A 26 -7.39 -0.64 -2.69
C ILE A 26 -8.30 -1.71 -2.09
N GLU A 27 -9.40 -1.30 -1.47
CA GLU A 27 -10.35 -2.24 -0.90
C GLU A 27 -10.97 -3.15 -1.96
N GLU A 28 -11.22 -2.62 -3.14
CA GLU A 28 -11.70 -3.45 -4.24
C GLU A 28 -10.63 -4.47 -4.68
N ILE A 29 -9.38 -4.04 -4.70
CA ILE A 29 -8.28 -4.92 -5.12
C ILE A 29 -8.10 -6.07 -4.13
N ILE A 30 -8.14 -5.78 -2.84
CA ILE A 30 -7.93 -6.81 -1.81
C ILE A 30 -9.23 -7.52 -1.42
N ASP A 31 -10.36 -7.05 -1.93
CA ASP A 31 -11.68 -7.61 -1.64
C ASP A 31 -11.97 -7.66 -0.13
N ALA A 32 -11.63 -6.57 0.55
CA ALA A 32 -11.82 -6.44 1.99
C ALA A 32 -11.73 -4.98 2.41
N ALA A 33 -12.34 -4.62 3.52
CA ALA A 33 -12.25 -3.28 4.06
C ALA A 33 -10.89 -3.05 4.70
N LEU A 34 -10.32 -1.86 4.49
CA LEU A 34 -9.09 -1.49 5.16
C LEU A 34 -9.36 -1.22 6.65
N PRO A 35 -8.41 -1.55 7.53
CA PRO A 35 -8.59 -1.25 8.94
C PRO A 35 -8.52 0.26 9.19
N ARG A 36 -9.05 0.66 10.34
CA ARG A 36 -9.05 2.07 10.72
C ARG A 36 -7.62 2.64 10.78
N ALA A 37 -6.67 1.81 11.15
CA ALA A 37 -5.26 2.20 11.22
C ALA A 37 -4.70 2.66 9.87
N ALA A 38 -5.31 2.25 8.76
CA ALA A 38 -4.87 2.66 7.42
C ALA A 38 -4.98 4.16 7.20
N GLN A 39 -5.74 4.87 8.03
CA GLN A 39 -5.82 6.33 7.94
C GLN A 39 -4.58 7.02 8.46
N ARG A 40 -3.71 6.30 9.15
CA ARG A 40 -2.45 6.86 9.66
C ARG A 40 -1.36 6.72 8.61
N ALA A 41 -0.61 7.80 8.41
CA ALA A 41 0.51 7.76 7.47
C ALA A 41 1.52 6.68 7.84
N SER A 42 1.78 6.50 9.12
CA SER A 42 2.76 5.52 9.59
C SER A 42 2.38 4.07 9.28
N TRP A 43 1.09 3.80 9.10
CA TRP A 43 0.64 2.45 8.76
C TRP A 43 1.14 2.03 7.38
N TRP A 44 1.30 3.00 6.48
CA TRP A 44 1.75 2.75 5.10
C TRP A 44 3.25 2.87 4.93
N GLU A 45 3.95 3.54 5.84
CA GLU A 45 5.39 3.78 5.70
C GLU A 45 6.18 2.48 5.73
N THR A 46 6.90 2.22 4.65
CA THR A 46 7.59 0.95 4.48
C THR A 46 9.00 0.95 5.06
N LEU A 47 9.60 2.13 5.29
CA LEU A 47 10.99 2.24 5.70
C LEU A 47 11.19 2.61 7.16
N ARG A 48 10.12 2.91 7.87
CA ARG A 48 10.21 3.49 9.21
C ARG A 48 10.58 2.50 10.30
N SER A 49 10.06 1.29 10.26
CA SER A 49 10.27 0.29 11.30
C SER A 49 10.60 -1.05 10.68
N PRO A 50 11.86 -1.27 10.34
CA PRO A 50 12.24 -2.51 9.66
C PRO A 50 11.97 -3.77 10.46
N GLN A 51 11.83 -3.67 11.79
CA GLN A 51 11.48 -4.82 12.61
C GLN A 51 10.00 -5.15 12.57
N GLU A 52 9.16 -4.21 12.19
CA GLU A 52 7.71 -4.44 12.11
C GLU A 52 7.35 -4.95 10.73
N ARG A 53 7.07 -6.24 10.65
CA ARG A 53 6.69 -6.87 9.39
C ARG A 53 5.19 -6.89 9.26
N MET A 54 4.65 -5.81 8.74
CA MET A 54 3.21 -5.71 8.51
C MET A 54 2.88 -6.16 7.10
N PRO A 55 1.82 -6.95 6.91
CA PRO A 55 1.51 -7.54 5.60
C PRO A 55 1.36 -6.51 4.48
N GLN A 56 0.76 -5.36 4.75
CA GLN A 56 0.57 -4.34 3.73
C GLN A 56 1.90 -3.73 3.29
N ARG A 57 2.84 -3.57 4.23
CA ARG A 57 4.16 -3.05 3.90
C ARG A 57 4.96 -4.05 3.09
N GLU A 58 4.89 -5.31 3.49
CA GLU A 58 5.60 -6.37 2.77
C GLU A 58 5.06 -6.53 1.35
N ALA A 59 3.74 -6.40 1.16
CA ALA A 59 3.15 -6.49 -0.15
C ALA A 59 3.69 -5.38 -1.08
N CYS A 60 3.77 -4.15 -0.58
CA CYS A 60 4.29 -3.03 -1.36
C CYS A 60 5.77 -3.22 -1.69
N LEU A 61 6.57 -3.60 -0.70
CA LEU A 61 8.00 -3.80 -0.90
C LEU A 61 8.29 -4.95 -1.87
N ALA A 62 7.53 -6.03 -1.74
CA ALA A 62 7.70 -7.19 -2.63
C ALA A 62 7.41 -6.82 -4.08
N ALA A 63 6.53 -5.85 -4.30
CA ALA A 63 6.22 -5.37 -5.64
C ALA A 63 7.17 -4.27 -6.12
N GLY A 64 8.06 -3.79 -5.25
CA GLY A 64 9.03 -2.75 -5.60
C GLY A 64 8.48 -1.34 -5.48
N TYR A 65 7.47 -1.13 -4.64
CA TYR A 65 6.86 0.19 -4.44
C TYR A 65 6.94 0.64 -3.00
N ILE A 66 7.01 1.95 -2.82
CA ILE A 66 6.89 2.59 -1.52
C ILE A 66 5.53 3.28 -1.48
N ALA A 67 4.77 3.03 -0.42
CA ALA A 67 3.44 3.60 -0.25
C ALA A 67 3.50 4.80 0.69
N THR A 68 2.83 5.88 0.31
CA THR A 68 2.74 7.09 1.13
C THR A 68 1.30 7.57 1.12
N ARG A 69 0.71 7.70 2.33
CA ARG A 69 -0.66 8.21 2.43
C ARG A 69 -0.68 9.68 2.01
N GLN A 70 -1.62 10.02 1.14
CA GLN A 70 -1.79 11.39 0.70
C GLN A 70 -2.38 12.27 1.80
N ALA A 71 -2.19 13.57 1.67
CA ALA A 71 -2.66 14.53 2.66
C ALA A 71 -4.19 14.54 2.79
N ASP A 72 -4.92 14.10 1.76
CA ASP A 72 -6.38 14.07 1.81
C ASP A 72 -6.92 12.97 2.74
N GLY A 73 -6.06 12.05 3.20
CA GLY A 73 -6.45 10.96 4.07
C GLY A 73 -7.32 9.89 3.43
N LYS A 74 -7.45 9.90 2.11
CA LYS A 74 -8.34 8.99 1.38
C LYS A 74 -7.64 8.23 0.26
N SER A 75 -6.36 8.48 0.05
CA SER A 75 -5.62 7.85 -1.04
C SER A 75 -4.17 7.64 -0.65
N VAL A 76 -3.51 6.78 -1.44
CA VAL A 76 -2.12 6.39 -1.19
C VAL A 76 -1.35 6.54 -2.50
N ARG A 77 -0.19 7.17 -2.42
CA ARG A 77 0.73 7.25 -3.55
C ARG A 77 1.68 6.06 -3.49
N PHE A 78 1.82 5.40 -4.62
CA PHE A 78 2.79 4.33 -4.78
C PHE A 78 3.88 4.80 -5.70
N LYS A 79 5.11 4.79 -5.21
CA LYS A 79 6.27 5.23 -5.97
C LYS A 79 7.25 4.07 -6.08
N ARG A 80 7.69 3.79 -7.31
CA ARG A 80 8.64 2.71 -7.55
C ARG A 80 9.97 3.05 -6.91
N MET A 81 10.60 2.06 -6.27
CA MET A 81 11.87 2.28 -5.58
C MET A 81 13.03 2.53 -6.54
N LYS A 82 12.84 2.26 -7.80
CA LYS A 82 13.86 2.57 -8.82
C LYS A 82 13.27 3.30 -9.99
#